data_8647e2ec817d3eb1bbf71a02221ef928
#
_entry.id   8647e2ec817d3eb1bbf71a02221ef928
#
_cell.length_a   1.000
_cell.length_b   1.000
_cell.length_c   1.000
_cell.angle_alpha   90.00
_cell.angle_beta   90.00
_cell.angle_gamma   90.00
#
_symmetry.space_group_name_H-M   'P 1'
#
loop_
_entity.id
_entity.type
_entity.pdbx_description
1 polymer ?
#
loop_
_entity_poly.entity_id
_entity_poly.type
_entity_poly.pdbx_seq_one_letter_code
_entity_poly.pdbx_strand_id
1 'polypeptide(L)'
;ILIDRAANNQIKLTILTDKPGMIIGKSGAGIEELKKDSEKLTKKKVSINIVEVRRSELDAQLTAESIAQALERRVAFRRAMKQAIGRTMKAGSKGIKVVLSGRLGGAEIARSEKYSEGNVPLHTIRANIDYGFAEADTTYGKIGVKVWINKGEVLNKELVSPIPEETAKPERRGNRRRQDGDRPRGDRNRRDRRDRRNDSEEKAVKPIQRRKLIKKEEPVAPQVEEAQAEAPVEEAPATEE
;
A
#
# COMPACT_ATOMS: atom_id res chain seq x y z
N ILE A 1 5.92 4.20 14.72
CA ILE A 1 7.16 4.82 15.23
C ILE A 1 7.79 3.85 16.22
N LEU A 2 9.08 3.53 16.02
CA LEU A 2 9.87 2.71 16.94
C LEU A 2 10.87 3.61 17.68
N ILE A 3 10.99 3.39 18.98
CA ILE A 3 11.85 4.18 19.86
C ILE A 3 12.87 3.25 20.53
N ASP A 4 14.12 3.36 20.10
CA ASP A 4 15.24 2.63 20.68
C ASP A 4 16.01 3.57 21.63
N ARG A 5 16.13 3.15 22.87
CA ARG A 5 16.90 3.88 23.90
C ARG A 5 18.23 3.21 24.14
N ALA A 6 19.30 3.87 23.75
CA ALA A 6 20.65 3.40 24.03
C ALA A 6 21.15 3.88 25.40
N ALA A 7 22.07 3.12 25.99
CA ALA A 7 22.62 3.40 27.32
C ALA A 7 23.36 4.78 27.39
N ASN A 8 23.86 5.26 26.26
CA ASN A 8 24.67 6.50 26.18
C ASN A 8 23.83 7.78 26.05
N ASN A 9 22.66 7.84 26.67
CA ASN A 9 21.78 9.01 26.59
C ASN A 9 21.39 9.41 25.14
N GLN A 10 21.41 8.42 24.22
CA GLN A 10 20.97 8.58 22.84
C GLN A 10 19.63 7.88 22.60
N ILE A 11 18.79 8.52 21.82
CA ILE A 11 17.51 7.96 21.39
C ILE A 11 17.53 7.83 19.90
N LYS A 12 17.21 6.65 19.37
CA LYS A 12 16.99 6.42 17.96
C LYS A 12 15.51 6.28 17.67
N LEU A 13 14.98 7.20 16.88
CA LEU A 13 13.60 7.16 16.40
C LEU A 13 13.58 6.59 14.99
N THR A 14 12.85 5.50 14.79
CA THR A 14 12.61 4.97 13.45
C THR A 14 11.15 5.23 13.08
N ILE A 15 10.94 6.04 12.07
CA ILE A 15 9.61 6.44 11.57
C ILE A 15 9.32 5.64 10.31
N LEU A 16 8.27 4.82 10.36
CA LEU A 16 7.75 4.08 9.22
C LEU A 16 6.70 4.95 8.53
N THR A 17 6.87 5.27 7.26
CA THR A 17 5.97 6.16 6.53
C THR A 17 5.79 5.72 5.07
N ASP A 18 4.63 6.02 4.51
CA ASP A 18 4.32 5.85 3.09
C ASP A 18 5.02 6.91 2.22
N LYS A 19 5.17 8.14 2.77
CA LYS A 19 5.69 9.30 2.04
C LYS A 19 6.86 9.96 2.78
N PRO A 20 8.07 9.41 2.66
CA PRO A 20 9.24 9.92 3.38
C PRO A 20 9.58 11.37 3.01
N GLY A 21 9.32 11.78 1.77
CA GLY A 21 9.60 13.13 1.30
C GLY A 21 8.87 14.23 2.06
N MET A 22 7.67 13.97 2.58
CA MET A 22 6.93 14.95 3.38
C MET A 22 7.57 15.19 4.73
N ILE A 23 8.14 14.16 5.35
CA ILE A 23 8.81 14.26 6.66
C ILE A 23 10.20 14.88 6.51
N ILE A 24 10.89 14.52 5.43
CA ILE A 24 12.23 15.07 5.12
C ILE A 24 12.13 16.58 4.88
N GLY A 25 11.07 17.01 4.20
CA GLY A 25 10.89 18.42 3.83
C GLY A 25 11.89 18.91 2.78
N LYS A 26 11.83 20.21 2.48
CA LYS A 26 12.73 20.82 1.53
C LYS A 26 14.16 20.82 2.10
N SER A 27 15.09 20.23 1.38
CA SER A 27 16.53 20.16 1.77
C SER A 27 16.81 19.56 3.17
N GLY A 28 15.88 18.80 3.74
CA GLY A 28 16.05 18.19 5.06
C GLY A 28 15.62 19.06 6.25
N ALA A 29 15.06 20.25 6.02
CA ALA A 29 14.64 21.16 7.09
C ALA A 29 13.62 20.52 8.05
N GLY A 30 12.66 19.72 7.53
CA GLY A 30 11.66 19.06 8.36
C GLY A 30 12.27 18.07 9.37
N ILE A 31 13.29 17.30 8.97
CA ILE A 31 13.99 16.38 9.90
C ILE A 31 14.73 17.16 10.97
N GLU A 32 15.36 18.28 10.62
CA GLU A 32 16.10 19.09 11.59
C GLU A 32 15.19 19.74 12.63
N GLU A 33 14.02 20.23 12.21
CA GLU A 33 12.99 20.75 13.13
C GLU A 33 12.48 19.66 14.07
N LEU A 34 12.07 18.50 13.53
CA LEU A 34 11.63 17.36 14.33
C LEU A 34 12.70 16.90 15.32
N LYS A 35 13.98 16.89 14.89
CA LYS A 35 15.09 16.55 15.76
C LYS A 35 15.25 17.55 16.90
N LYS A 36 15.25 18.84 16.60
CA LYS A 36 15.34 19.92 17.62
C LYS A 36 14.20 19.84 18.63
N ASP A 37 12.98 19.62 18.16
CA ASP A 37 11.80 19.53 19.06
C ASP A 37 11.84 18.27 19.92
N SER A 38 12.25 17.12 19.32
CA SER A 38 12.43 15.89 20.07
C SER A 38 13.57 16.00 21.10
N GLU A 39 14.65 16.70 20.79
CA GLU A 39 15.75 16.97 21.72
C GLU A 39 15.34 17.92 22.86
N LYS A 40 14.51 18.94 22.58
CA LYS A 40 13.97 19.83 23.60
C LYS A 40 13.10 19.08 24.61
N LEU A 41 12.24 18.16 24.12
CA LEU A 41 11.34 17.37 24.96
C LEU A 41 12.09 16.34 25.80
N THR A 42 13.02 15.62 25.18
CA THR A 42 13.72 14.48 25.84
C THR A 42 14.96 14.88 26.61
N LYS A 43 15.53 16.07 26.32
CA LYS A 43 16.84 16.55 26.83
C LYS A 43 17.98 15.58 26.54
N LYS A 44 17.86 14.80 25.45
CA LYS A 44 18.83 13.79 25.01
C LYS A 44 19.12 13.96 23.53
N LYS A 45 20.24 13.41 23.08
CA LYS A 45 20.57 13.40 21.65
C LYS A 45 19.64 12.44 20.91
N VAL A 46 18.94 12.94 19.88
CA VAL A 46 18.00 12.16 19.09
C VAL A 46 18.56 11.94 17.68
N SER A 47 18.52 10.69 17.23
CA SER A 47 18.78 10.29 15.85
C SER A 47 17.49 9.84 15.21
N ILE A 48 17.11 10.43 14.07
CA ILE A 48 15.89 10.07 13.35
C ILE A 48 16.27 9.25 12.12
N ASN A 49 15.66 8.07 11.99
CA ASN A 49 15.75 7.21 10.83
C ASN A 49 14.36 7.10 10.18
N ILE A 50 14.28 7.37 8.89
CA ILE A 50 13.02 7.27 8.14
C ILE A 50 13.09 6.05 7.24
N VAL A 51 12.10 5.19 7.37
CA VAL A 51 11.96 3.95 6.59
C VAL A 51 10.68 4.04 5.78
N GLU A 52 10.80 3.88 4.47
CA GLU A 52 9.67 3.85 3.56
C GLU A 52 8.96 2.51 3.61
N VAL A 53 7.64 2.54 3.75
CA VAL A 53 6.77 1.38 3.64
C VAL A 53 6.27 1.28 2.20
N ARG A 54 6.83 0.34 1.42
CA ARG A 54 6.52 0.20 -0.02
C ARG A 54 5.07 -0.19 -0.31
N ARG A 55 4.43 -0.91 0.59
CA ARG A 55 3.04 -1.40 0.45
C ARG A 55 2.23 -0.90 1.63
N SER A 56 1.83 0.36 1.58
CA SER A 56 1.03 1.00 2.63
C SER A 56 -0.33 0.31 2.84
N GLU A 57 -0.85 -0.33 1.79
CA GLU A 57 -2.12 -1.06 1.88
C GLU A 57 -2.05 -2.35 2.70
N LEU A 58 -0.85 -2.89 2.94
CA LEU A 58 -0.63 -4.05 3.81
C LEU A 58 -0.31 -3.67 5.26
N ASP A 59 -0.11 -2.39 5.54
CA ASP A 59 0.08 -1.87 6.88
C ASP A 59 -1.28 -1.49 7.47
N ALA A 60 -1.62 -2.10 8.62
CA ALA A 60 -2.93 -1.90 9.23
C ALA A 60 -3.10 -0.48 9.78
N GLN A 61 -2.02 0.13 10.30
CA GLN A 61 -2.07 1.49 10.85
C GLN A 61 -2.29 2.53 9.73
N LEU A 62 -1.52 2.44 8.64
CA LEU A 62 -1.68 3.35 7.49
C LEU A 62 -3.04 3.20 6.83
N THR A 63 -3.56 1.96 6.75
CA THR A 63 -4.91 1.69 6.25
C THR A 63 -5.97 2.30 7.17
N ALA A 64 -5.83 2.20 8.50
CA ALA A 64 -6.76 2.80 9.46
C ALA A 64 -6.76 4.34 9.35
N GLU A 65 -5.59 4.95 9.26
CA GLU A 65 -5.45 6.40 9.07
C GLU A 65 -6.05 6.88 7.74
N SER A 66 -5.86 6.11 6.66
CA SER A 66 -6.48 6.41 5.35
C SER A 66 -8.01 6.40 5.43
N ILE A 67 -8.60 5.45 6.19
CA ILE A 67 -10.05 5.40 6.41
C ILE A 67 -10.49 6.60 7.25
N ALA A 68 -9.78 6.92 8.34
CA ALA A 68 -10.07 8.06 9.20
C ALA A 68 -10.07 9.38 8.40
N GLN A 69 -9.04 9.62 7.60
CA GLN A 69 -8.97 10.80 6.72
C GLN A 69 -10.12 10.85 5.69
N ALA A 70 -10.54 9.69 5.17
CA ALA A 70 -11.68 9.65 4.26
C ALA A 70 -12.98 10.03 4.95
N LEU A 71 -13.17 9.63 6.22
CA LEU A 71 -14.33 10.02 7.05
C LEU A 71 -14.33 11.52 7.36
N GLU A 72 -13.19 12.10 7.71
CA GLU A 72 -13.01 13.53 7.93
C GLU A 72 -13.35 14.35 6.67
N ARG A 73 -13.00 13.82 5.50
CA ARG A 73 -13.38 14.38 4.19
C ARG A 73 -14.86 14.15 3.82
N ARG A 74 -15.67 13.68 4.76
CA ARG A 74 -17.11 13.42 4.59
C ARG A 74 -17.44 12.36 3.53
N VAL A 75 -16.56 11.40 3.28
CA VAL A 75 -16.85 10.24 2.44
C VAL A 75 -17.79 9.32 3.22
N ALA A 76 -18.82 8.77 2.54
CA ALA A 76 -19.71 7.81 3.17
C ALA A 76 -18.93 6.62 3.74
N PHE A 77 -19.13 6.30 5.02
CA PHE A 77 -18.33 5.33 5.77
C PHE A 77 -18.33 3.93 5.12
N ARG A 78 -19.47 3.49 4.54
CA ARG A 78 -19.57 2.22 3.81
C ARG A 78 -18.67 2.19 2.58
N ARG A 79 -18.60 3.32 1.86
CA ARG A 79 -17.72 3.46 0.68
C ARG A 79 -16.25 3.46 1.10
N ALA A 80 -15.90 4.18 2.17
CA ALA A 80 -14.53 4.22 2.69
C ALA A 80 -14.04 2.83 3.10
N MET A 81 -14.86 2.07 3.86
CA MET A 81 -14.52 0.69 4.24
C MET A 81 -14.33 -0.24 3.05
N LYS A 82 -15.31 -0.27 2.12
CA LYS A 82 -15.22 -1.15 0.94
C LYS A 82 -14.03 -0.82 0.05
N GLN A 83 -13.71 0.48 -0.09
CA GLN A 83 -12.58 0.91 -0.88
C GLN A 83 -11.24 0.49 -0.23
N ALA A 84 -11.10 0.62 1.09
CA ALA A 84 -9.92 0.17 1.82
C ALA A 84 -9.75 -1.34 1.70
N ILE A 85 -10.81 -2.11 1.94
CA ILE A 85 -10.82 -3.58 1.82
C ILE A 85 -10.37 -4.00 0.41
N GLY A 86 -10.97 -3.41 -0.63
CA GLY A 86 -10.62 -3.75 -2.01
C GLY A 86 -9.17 -3.41 -2.37
N ARG A 87 -8.58 -2.34 -1.82
CA ARG A 87 -7.15 -2.00 -2.02
C ARG A 87 -6.26 -3.03 -1.34
N THR A 88 -6.53 -3.35 -0.08
CA THR A 88 -5.74 -4.31 0.70
C THR A 88 -5.79 -5.71 0.10
N MET A 89 -6.96 -6.19 -0.36
CA MET A 89 -7.06 -7.48 -1.05
C MET A 89 -6.30 -7.50 -2.37
N LYS A 90 -6.33 -6.41 -3.14
CA LYS A 90 -5.54 -6.26 -4.37
C LYS A 90 -4.03 -6.23 -4.11
N ALA A 91 -3.61 -5.69 -2.96
CA ALA A 91 -2.20 -5.68 -2.53
C ALA A 91 -1.68 -7.07 -2.12
N GLY A 92 -2.57 -8.08 -2.02
CA GLY A 92 -2.20 -9.47 -1.77
C GLY A 92 -2.34 -9.92 -0.32
N SER A 93 -3.18 -9.26 0.51
CA SER A 93 -3.52 -9.76 1.84
C SER A 93 -4.35 -11.04 1.75
N LYS A 94 -4.21 -11.94 2.73
CA LYS A 94 -5.08 -13.14 2.85
C LYS A 94 -6.46 -12.82 3.42
N GLY A 95 -6.59 -11.70 4.08
CA GLY A 95 -7.85 -11.23 4.62
C GLY A 95 -7.71 -9.91 5.38
N ILE A 96 -8.82 -9.21 5.46
CA ILE A 96 -8.92 -7.96 6.19
C ILE A 96 -10.25 -7.91 6.95
N LYS A 97 -10.23 -7.31 8.14
CA LYS A 97 -11.40 -6.99 8.94
C LYS A 97 -11.31 -5.54 9.38
N VAL A 98 -12.34 -4.77 9.08
CA VAL A 98 -12.47 -3.36 9.47
C VAL A 98 -13.68 -3.21 10.36
N VAL A 99 -13.53 -2.48 11.47
CA VAL A 99 -14.61 -2.14 12.38
C VAL A 99 -14.61 -0.63 12.59
N LEU A 100 -15.75 -0.02 12.32
CA LEU A 100 -16.00 1.39 12.63
C LEU A 100 -16.99 1.49 13.78
N SER A 101 -16.71 2.36 14.74
CA SER A 101 -17.57 2.59 15.91
C SER A 101 -17.70 4.08 16.21
N GLY A 102 -18.94 4.49 16.51
CA GLY A 102 -19.27 5.88 16.78
C GLY A 102 -20.59 6.30 16.15
N ARG A 103 -20.81 7.59 16.00
CA ARG A 103 -22.01 8.17 15.35
C ARG A 103 -21.89 8.12 13.84
N LEU A 104 -22.01 6.90 13.28
CA LEU A 104 -21.83 6.66 11.85
C LEU A 104 -22.90 7.37 11.02
N GLY A 105 -22.47 8.20 10.07
CA GLY A 105 -23.35 8.99 9.23
C GLY A 105 -24.13 10.09 9.95
N GLY A 106 -23.68 10.51 11.14
CA GLY A 106 -24.33 11.56 11.93
C GLY A 106 -25.54 11.08 12.75
N ALA A 107 -25.73 9.76 12.91
CA ALA A 107 -26.80 9.21 13.75
C ALA A 107 -26.66 9.66 15.22
N GLU A 108 -27.77 9.89 15.90
CA GLU A 108 -27.74 10.29 17.32
C GLU A 108 -27.19 9.19 18.21
N ILE A 109 -27.58 7.94 17.96
CA ILE A 109 -27.11 6.79 18.71
C ILE A 109 -25.88 6.21 18.01
N ALA A 110 -24.80 6.05 18.76
CA ALA A 110 -23.58 5.41 18.28
C ALA A 110 -23.83 3.92 17.98
N ARG A 111 -23.25 3.44 16.89
CA ARG A 111 -23.28 2.02 16.53
C ARG A 111 -21.94 1.56 15.99
N SER A 112 -21.74 0.27 15.92
CA SER A 112 -20.56 -0.35 15.32
C SER A 112 -20.95 -1.11 14.08
N GLU A 113 -20.27 -0.84 12.98
CA GLU A 113 -20.38 -1.62 11.74
C GLU A 113 -19.06 -2.31 11.44
N LYS A 114 -19.13 -3.57 11.02
CA LYS A 114 -17.95 -4.39 10.68
C LYS A 114 -18.09 -4.94 9.26
N TYR A 115 -17.00 -4.89 8.52
CA TYR A 115 -16.85 -5.56 7.24
C TYR A 115 -15.58 -6.40 7.27
N SER A 116 -15.65 -7.60 6.69
CA SER A 116 -14.50 -8.49 6.58
C SER A 116 -14.52 -9.18 5.22
N GLU A 117 -13.33 -9.38 4.67
CA GLU A 117 -13.12 -10.13 3.43
C GLU A 117 -11.89 -11.02 3.59
N GLY A 118 -11.97 -12.25 3.06
CA GLY A 118 -10.93 -13.25 3.26
C GLY A 118 -10.92 -13.84 4.68
N ASN A 119 -9.80 -14.45 5.06
CA ASN A 119 -9.63 -15.15 6.33
C ASN A 119 -8.77 -14.34 7.31
N VAL A 120 -9.32 -14.03 8.50
CA VAL A 120 -8.60 -13.33 9.58
C VAL A 120 -8.69 -14.16 10.86
N PRO A 121 -7.87 -15.23 11.00
CA PRO A 121 -7.94 -16.15 12.12
C PRO A 121 -7.24 -15.58 13.36
N LEU A 122 -7.99 -14.93 14.26
CA LEU A 122 -7.44 -14.27 15.45
C LEU A 122 -6.90 -15.26 16.51
N HIS A 123 -7.31 -16.53 16.46
CA HIS A 123 -6.86 -17.56 17.40
C HIS A 123 -5.65 -18.37 16.92
N THR A 124 -5.20 -18.18 15.68
CA THR A 124 -4.09 -18.93 15.10
C THR A 124 -2.78 -18.21 15.38
N ILE A 125 -1.94 -18.75 16.25
CA ILE A 125 -0.68 -18.14 16.67
C ILE A 125 0.30 -17.93 15.51
N ARG A 126 0.32 -18.85 14.54
CA ARG A 126 1.19 -18.74 13.34
C ARG A 126 0.73 -17.70 12.33
N ALA A 127 -0.48 -17.17 12.47
CA ALA A 127 -1.00 -16.15 11.55
C ALA A 127 -0.35 -14.79 11.86
N ASN A 128 0.24 -14.16 10.83
CA ASN A 128 0.77 -12.80 10.94
C ASN A 128 -0.35 -11.80 10.72
N ILE A 129 -0.98 -11.38 11.82
CA ILE A 129 -2.06 -10.41 11.80
C ILE A 129 -1.54 -9.08 12.31
N ASP A 130 -1.59 -8.09 11.45
CA ASP A 130 -1.28 -6.72 11.80
C ASP A 130 -2.53 -5.99 12.28
N TYR A 131 -2.38 -5.11 13.28
CA TYR A 131 -3.46 -4.35 13.87
C TYR A 131 -3.18 -2.87 13.83
N GLY A 132 -4.17 -2.10 13.37
CA GLY A 132 -4.12 -0.64 13.33
C GLY A 132 -5.35 -0.02 13.98
N PHE A 133 -5.14 1.11 14.64
CA PHE A 133 -6.19 1.91 15.26
C PHE A 133 -6.01 3.37 14.89
N ALA A 134 -7.10 4.02 14.47
CA ALA A 134 -7.13 5.45 14.20
C ALA A 134 -8.46 6.05 14.66
N GLU A 135 -8.48 7.33 14.96
CA GLU A 135 -9.66 8.10 15.26
C GLU A 135 -9.89 9.12 14.17
N ALA A 136 -11.12 9.23 13.69
CA ALA A 136 -11.55 10.27 12.76
C ALA A 136 -12.30 11.35 13.52
N ASP A 137 -11.86 12.60 13.39
CA ASP A 137 -12.51 13.76 13.99
C ASP A 137 -13.61 14.26 13.06
N THR A 138 -14.87 14.02 13.44
CA THR A 138 -16.03 14.48 12.68
C THR A 138 -16.79 15.55 13.41
N THR A 139 -17.63 16.32 12.70
CA THR A 139 -18.48 17.35 13.30
C THR A 139 -19.45 16.80 14.35
N TYR A 140 -19.74 15.51 14.31
CA TYR A 140 -20.64 14.82 15.27
C TYR A 140 -19.90 14.08 16.39
N GLY A 141 -18.59 14.21 16.47
CA GLY A 141 -17.73 13.53 17.44
C GLY A 141 -16.73 12.58 16.78
N LYS A 142 -15.98 11.87 17.60
CA LYS A 142 -14.94 10.95 17.13
C LYS A 142 -15.53 9.61 16.67
N ILE A 143 -15.00 9.09 15.58
CA ILE A 143 -15.30 7.75 15.08
C ILE A 143 -14.03 6.91 15.19
N GLY A 144 -14.08 5.83 15.96
CA GLY A 144 -12.97 4.89 16.08
C GLY A 144 -12.92 3.93 14.90
N VAL A 145 -11.72 3.78 14.34
CA VAL A 145 -11.41 2.85 13.23
C VAL A 145 -10.47 1.78 13.74
N LYS A 146 -10.85 0.52 13.62
CA LYS A 146 -10.00 -0.64 13.96
C LYS A 146 -9.83 -1.51 12.72
N VAL A 147 -8.60 -1.84 12.38
CA VAL A 147 -8.27 -2.64 11.19
C VAL A 147 -7.39 -3.80 11.60
N TRP A 148 -7.68 -5.00 11.10
CA TRP A 148 -6.86 -6.20 11.19
C TRP A 148 -6.56 -6.68 9.78
N ILE A 149 -5.30 -6.88 9.46
CA ILE A 149 -4.85 -7.38 8.15
C ILE A 149 -4.06 -8.66 8.36
N ASN A 150 -4.48 -9.72 7.68
CA ASN A 150 -3.75 -10.98 7.65
C ASN A 150 -2.74 -10.95 6.50
N LYS A 151 -1.45 -10.82 6.83
CA LYS A 151 -0.33 -10.84 5.87
C LYS A 151 0.05 -12.25 5.42
N GLY A 152 -0.40 -13.27 6.15
CA GLY A 152 -0.11 -14.67 5.87
C GLY A 152 0.26 -15.46 7.11
N GLU A 153 0.87 -16.62 6.93
CA GLU A 153 1.35 -17.46 8.01
C GLU A 153 2.87 -17.44 8.09
N VAL A 154 3.40 -17.34 9.29
CA VAL A 154 4.83 -17.42 9.58
C VAL A 154 5.10 -18.83 10.12
N LEU A 155 5.83 -19.61 9.32
CA LEU A 155 6.20 -20.99 9.68
C LEU A 155 7.61 -21.06 10.28
N ASN A 156 8.43 -20.06 10.04
CA ASN A 156 9.77 -19.95 10.60
C ASN A 156 9.71 -19.60 12.08
N LYS A 157 10.69 -20.10 12.85
CA LYS A 157 10.81 -19.78 14.28
C LYS A 157 11.35 -18.37 14.55
N GLU A 158 11.67 -17.62 13.50
CA GLU A 158 12.20 -16.26 13.60
C GLU A 158 11.10 -15.27 13.96
N LEU A 159 11.42 -14.32 14.81
CA LEU A 159 10.53 -13.21 15.10
C LEU A 159 10.39 -12.33 13.86
N VAL A 160 9.15 -12.00 13.51
CA VAL A 160 8.88 -11.05 12.42
C VAL A 160 9.39 -9.68 12.84
N SER A 161 10.39 -9.16 12.13
CA SER A 161 10.88 -7.82 12.41
C SER A 161 9.83 -6.77 12.05
N PRO A 162 9.63 -5.74 12.88
CA PRO A 162 8.70 -4.66 12.58
C PRO A 162 9.14 -3.81 11.39
N ILE A 163 10.42 -3.91 10.99
CA ILE A 163 10.96 -3.22 9.82
C ILE A 163 10.85 -4.16 8.64
N PRO A 164 10.21 -3.78 7.53
CA PRO A 164 10.14 -4.59 6.33
C PRO A 164 11.55 -4.92 5.83
N GLU A 165 11.86 -6.20 5.69
CA GLU A 165 13.20 -6.66 5.23
C GLU A 165 13.57 -6.12 3.84
N GLU A 166 12.57 -5.82 3.02
CA GLU A 166 12.75 -5.22 1.70
C GLU A 166 13.41 -3.83 1.73
N THR A 167 13.45 -3.17 2.89
CA THR A 167 14.11 -1.86 3.05
C THR A 167 15.51 -1.97 3.63
N ALA A 168 15.91 -3.15 4.09
CA ALA A 168 17.29 -3.41 4.43
C ALA A 168 18.13 -3.21 3.16
N LYS A 169 18.96 -2.17 3.14
CA LYS A 169 19.94 -1.98 2.05
C LYS A 169 20.72 -3.28 1.94
N PRO A 170 20.83 -3.89 0.74
CA PRO A 170 21.68 -5.05 0.57
C PRO A 170 23.06 -4.62 1.06
N GLU A 171 23.57 -5.27 2.10
CA GLU A 171 24.94 -5.10 2.52
C GLU A 171 25.78 -5.22 1.26
N ARG A 172 26.47 -4.14 0.92
CA ARG A 172 27.44 -4.16 -0.17
C ARG A 172 28.46 -5.22 0.22
N ARG A 173 28.22 -6.45 -0.24
CA ARG A 173 29.21 -7.53 -0.20
C ARG A 173 30.47 -6.94 -0.80
N GLY A 174 31.44 -6.68 0.06
CA GLY A 174 32.69 -6.06 -0.26
C GLY A 174 33.23 -6.70 -1.53
N ASN A 175 33.41 -5.86 -2.53
CA ASN A 175 34.09 -6.20 -3.77
C ASN A 175 35.49 -6.67 -3.37
N ARG A 176 35.67 -7.98 -3.18
CA ARG A 176 36.99 -8.59 -3.08
C ARG A 176 37.67 -8.25 -4.40
N ARG A 177 38.46 -7.17 -4.38
CA ARG A 177 39.45 -6.88 -5.40
C ARG A 177 40.24 -8.16 -5.56
N ARG A 178 40.01 -8.87 -6.65
CA ARG A 178 40.97 -9.84 -7.17
C ARG A 178 42.21 -9.03 -7.46
N GLN A 179 43.24 -9.22 -6.65
CA GLN A 179 44.62 -8.90 -7.00
C GLN A 179 44.94 -9.86 -8.16
N ASP A 180 44.71 -9.38 -9.37
CA ASP A 180 45.35 -9.99 -10.54
C ASP A 180 46.74 -9.42 -10.65
N GLY A 181 47.68 -10.34 -10.50
CA GLY A 181 49.07 -10.14 -10.57
C GLY A 181 49.54 -9.55 -11.89
N ASP A 182 50.50 -8.75 -11.69
CA ASP A 182 51.54 -8.31 -12.58
C ASP A 182 51.77 -9.24 -13.79
N ARG A 183 51.50 -8.74 -15.01
CA ARG A 183 52.07 -9.30 -16.26
C ARG A 183 52.68 -8.18 -17.06
N PRO A 184 53.95 -8.37 -17.50
CA PRO A 184 54.79 -7.32 -18.08
C PRO A 184 54.35 -6.96 -19.50
N ARG A 185 54.55 -5.68 -19.80
CA ARG A 185 54.41 -5.05 -21.10
C ARG A 185 55.32 -5.73 -22.13
N GLY A 186 54.69 -6.29 -23.17
CA GLY A 186 55.31 -6.66 -24.43
C GLY A 186 54.97 -5.62 -25.48
N ASP A 187 55.93 -4.85 -25.81
CA ASP A 187 56.01 -3.91 -26.92
C ASP A 187 56.01 -4.74 -28.25
N ARG A 188 55.15 -4.41 -29.17
CA ARG A 188 55.42 -4.64 -30.62
C ARG A 188 54.36 -4.00 -31.54
N ASN A 189 54.93 -2.97 -32.21
CA ASN A 189 54.79 -2.63 -33.61
C ASN A 189 53.49 -2.00 -34.15
N ARG A 190 53.73 -0.73 -34.40
CA ARG A 190 53.20 0.04 -35.53
C ARG A 190 53.28 -0.73 -36.83
N ARG A 191 52.21 -0.67 -37.66
CA ARG A 191 52.26 -0.31 -39.08
C ARG A 191 50.93 -0.57 -39.76
N ASP A 192 50.40 0.52 -40.27
CA ASP A 192 50.03 0.76 -41.65
C ASP A 192 48.67 0.24 -42.20
N ARG A 193 48.10 1.24 -42.79
CA ARG A 193 47.25 1.37 -44.00
C ARG A 193 45.79 1.64 -43.69
N ARG A 194 45.39 2.88 -43.87
CA ARG A 194 44.93 3.62 -45.08
C ARG A 194 44.14 2.78 -46.06
N ASP A 195 42.97 3.33 -46.36
CA ASP A 195 42.15 3.18 -47.54
C ASP A 195 41.23 1.96 -47.62
N ARG A 196 39.97 2.22 -47.54
CA ARG A 196 39.07 2.14 -48.68
C ARG A 196 37.72 2.77 -48.38
N ARG A 197 37.43 3.74 -49.19
CA ARG A 197 36.14 4.36 -49.44
C ARG A 197 35.21 3.34 -50.13
N ASN A 198 33.91 3.63 -49.94
CA ASN A 198 32.80 3.25 -50.81
C ASN A 198 32.43 1.75 -50.91
N ASP A 199 31.25 1.45 -50.42
CA ASP A 199 30.15 1.18 -51.35
C ASP A 199 28.81 1.21 -50.60
N SER A 200 27.96 2.04 -51.13
CA SER A 200 26.53 2.04 -51.03
C SER A 200 25.98 0.66 -51.42
N GLU A 201 25.02 0.15 -50.64
CA GLU A 201 23.85 -0.49 -51.22
C GLU A 201 22.81 -0.86 -50.15
N GLU A 202 21.68 -0.36 -50.39
CA GLU A 202 20.35 -0.72 -49.94
C GLU A 202 20.20 -2.14 -49.37
N LYS A 203 19.69 -2.21 -48.14
CA LYS A 203 18.88 -3.39 -47.74
C LYS A 203 17.59 -2.93 -47.10
N ALA A 204 16.59 -3.09 -47.91
CA ALA A 204 15.15 -3.06 -47.71
C ALA A 204 14.65 -3.28 -46.28
N VAL A 205 13.90 -2.28 -45.82
CA VAL A 205 12.99 -2.33 -44.68
C VAL A 205 11.81 -3.24 -45.04
N LYS A 206 11.67 -4.37 -44.34
CA LYS A 206 10.49 -5.23 -44.45
C LYS A 206 9.31 -4.58 -43.76
N PRO A 207 8.13 -4.48 -44.38
CA PRO A 207 6.96 -3.86 -43.78
C PRO A 207 6.37 -4.77 -42.68
N ILE A 208 6.10 -4.15 -41.54
CA ILE A 208 5.38 -4.74 -40.43
C ILE A 208 3.93 -4.99 -40.86
N GLN A 209 3.53 -6.24 -40.93
CA GLN A 209 2.15 -6.65 -41.17
C GLN A 209 1.26 -6.19 -40.04
N ARG A 210 0.37 -5.23 -40.33
CA ARG A 210 -0.75 -4.84 -39.48
C ARG A 210 -1.72 -6.02 -39.33
N ARG A 211 -1.80 -6.58 -38.13
CA ARG A 211 -2.87 -7.52 -37.77
C ARG A 211 -4.22 -6.82 -37.92
N LYS A 212 -5.07 -7.37 -38.78
CA LYS A 212 -6.46 -6.99 -38.97
C LYS A 212 -7.21 -7.16 -37.63
N LEU A 213 -7.79 -6.08 -37.14
CA LEU A 213 -8.79 -6.08 -36.08
C LEU A 213 -10.02 -6.85 -36.58
N ILE A 214 -10.30 -7.96 -35.95
CA ILE A 214 -11.55 -8.70 -36.10
C ILE A 214 -12.63 -7.86 -35.42
N LYS A 215 -13.58 -7.34 -36.20
CA LYS A 215 -14.83 -6.75 -35.72
C LYS A 215 -15.58 -7.84 -34.96
N LYS A 216 -15.76 -7.67 -33.67
CA LYS A 216 -16.73 -8.42 -32.88
C LYS A 216 -18.12 -7.89 -33.22
N GLU A 217 -18.95 -8.77 -33.74
CA GLU A 217 -20.38 -8.56 -33.92
C GLU A 217 -21.05 -8.37 -32.56
N GLU A 218 -21.91 -7.36 -32.48
CA GLU A 218 -22.78 -7.11 -31.32
C GLU A 218 -23.85 -8.20 -31.24
N PRO A 219 -24.14 -8.75 -30.05
CA PRO A 219 -25.27 -9.66 -29.90
C PRO A 219 -26.58 -8.86 -29.88
N VAL A 220 -27.46 -9.22 -30.79
CA VAL A 220 -28.85 -8.77 -30.90
C VAL A 220 -29.58 -9.03 -29.58
N ALA A 221 -30.21 -8.00 -29.02
CA ALA A 221 -31.09 -8.09 -27.87
C ALA A 221 -32.37 -8.91 -28.24
N PRO A 222 -32.84 -9.81 -27.38
CA PRO A 222 -34.12 -10.43 -27.56
C PRO A 222 -35.26 -9.44 -27.19
N GLN A 223 -36.19 -9.27 -28.12
CA GLN A 223 -37.44 -8.57 -27.93
C GLN A 223 -38.26 -9.29 -26.84
N VAL A 224 -38.65 -8.56 -25.82
CA VAL A 224 -39.58 -9.04 -24.80
C VAL A 224 -40.99 -8.75 -25.33
N GLU A 225 -41.71 -9.82 -25.61
CA GLU A 225 -43.14 -9.86 -25.92
C GLU A 225 -43.94 -9.38 -24.72
N GLU A 226 -44.76 -8.35 -24.90
CA GLU A 226 -45.76 -7.90 -23.94
C GLU A 226 -46.84 -8.97 -23.83
N ALA A 227 -46.90 -9.64 -22.69
CA ALA A 227 -48.08 -10.37 -22.29
C ALA A 227 -48.88 -9.54 -21.28
N GLN A 228 -49.99 -8.99 -21.77
CA GLN A 228 -51.05 -8.44 -20.96
C GLN A 228 -51.67 -9.58 -20.16
N ALA A 229 -51.74 -9.43 -18.85
CA ALA A 229 -52.61 -10.23 -18.01
C ALA A 229 -53.28 -9.31 -16.99
N GLU A 230 -54.57 -9.30 -17.11
CA GLU A 230 -55.58 -8.59 -16.34
C GLU A 230 -55.51 -8.90 -14.84
N ALA A 231 -55.76 -7.86 -14.05
CA ALA A 231 -56.01 -7.97 -12.61
C ALA A 231 -57.45 -8.39 -12.36
N PRO A 232 -57.72 -9.23 -11.39
CA PRO A 232 -59.02 -9.23 -10.72
C PRO A 232 -58.95 -8.43 -9.41
N VAL A 233 -59.85 -7.48 -9.33
CA VAL A 233 -60.30 -6.76 -8.14
C VAL A 233 -60.99 -7.75 -7.20
N GLU A 234 -60.53 -7.85 -5.97
CA GLU A 234 -61.26 -8.52 -4.91
C GLU A 234 -61.47 -7.58 -3.74
N GLU A 235 -62.74 -7.35 -3.48
CA GLU A 235 -63.33 -6.49 -2.47
C GLU A 235 -62.96 -6.94 -1.06
N ALA A 236 -62.77 -5.96 -0.20
CA ALA A 236 -62.74 -6.13 1.26
C ALA A 236 -64.17 -6.22 1.81
N PRO A 237 -64.45 -7.07 2.80
CA PRO A 237 -65.57 -6.82 3.71
C PRO A 237 -65.10 -6.19 4.99
N ALA A 238 -65.74 -5.08 5.32
CA ALA A 238 -65.81 -4.49 6.65
C ALA A 238 -66.50 -5.46 7.61
N THR A 239 -65.96 -5.60 8.81
CA THR A 239 -66.73 -6.02 9.98
C THR A 239 -66.35 -5.14 11.16
N GLU A 240 -67.41 -4.44 11.60
CA GLU A 240 -67.53 -3.81 12.92
C GLU A 240 -67.48 -4.89 14.02
N GLU A 241 -66.79 -4.67 15.10
CA GLU A 241 -67.20 -4.58 16.50
C GLU A 241 -66.06 -4.19 17.40
#